data_f6c3644c8598a3260b927ffe0c0b97a1
#
_entry.id   f6c3644c8598a3260b927ffe0c0b97a1
#
_cell.length_a   1.000
_cell.length_b   1.000
_cell.length_c   1.000
_cell.angle_alpha   90.00
_cell.angle_beta   90.00
_cell.angle_gamma   90.00
#
_symmetry.space_group_name_H-M   'P 1'
#
loop_
_entity.id
_entity.type
_entity.pdbx_description
1 polymer ?
#
loop_
_entity_poly.entity_id
_entity_poly.type
_entity_poly.pdbx_seq_one_letter_code
_entity_poly.pdbx_strand_id
1 'polypeptide(L)'
;LRESVGLGVDAIAMMGHPGDDALMPLAKQAAENGIIMTYQNVDPSGVRAKYGGGYVGANLATQGKALAREAIRQFGFKAGDHAIVMVPIGDYARAQREDGARIIFEEHGMTVTVLDGDPKYASDPNMTIPIFGAALNANPDTKVIVHSGSDIMNVAEGIAKAAGYGPDDLLQIGFDTSPQIMSAFEKGYVHLTSDQQPFLQGYLPVLSLCQTAVLGTGAIMQDTGAGFVDTNNYKAVKALADAGL
;
A
#
# COMPACT_ATOMS: atom_id res chain seq x y z
N LEU A 1 -16.09 -14.42 -4.38
CA LEU A 1 -17.17 -13.76 -5.14
C LEU A 1 -18.10 -14.78 -5.80
N ARG A 2 -17.60 -15.75 -6.61
CA ARG A 2 -18.46 -16.76 -7.28
C ARG A 2 -19.33 -17.52 -6.28
N GLU A 3 -18.77 -17.96 -5.18
CA GLU A 3 -19.48 -18.65 -4.11
C GLU A 3 -20.55 -17.74 -3.48
N SER A 4 -20.20 -16.50 -3.14
CA SER A 4 -21.13 -15.53 -2.55
C SER A 4 -22.31 -15.24 -3.46
N VAL A 5 -22.09 -15.08 -4.78
CA VAL A 5 -23.17 -14.92 -5.76
C VAL A 5 -24.07 -16.17 -5.78
N GLY A 6 -23.49 -17.36 -5.71
CA GLY A 6 -24.24 -18.61 -5.68
C GLY A 6 -25.07 -18.79 -4.40
N LEU A 7 -24.67 -18.17 -3.28
CA LEU A 7 -25.41 -18.20 -2.00
C LEU A 7 -26.58 -17.23 -1.97
N GLY A 8 -26.72 -16.34 -2.97
CA GLY A 8 -27.83 -15.36 -3.04
C GLY A 8 -27.77 -14.31 -1.93
N VAL A 9 -26.58 -13.79 -1.63
CA VAL A 9 -26.39 -12.70 -0.68
C VAL A 9 -26.94 -11.38 -1.26
N ASP A 10 -27.36 -10.45 -0.40
CA ASP A 10 -27.90 -9.15 -0.83
C ASP A 10 -26.80 -8.19 -1.31
N ALA A 11 -25.61 -8.30 -0.71
CA ALA A 11 -24.50 -7.39 -0.99
C ALA A 11 -23.13 -8.04 -0.77
N ILE A 12 -22.09 -7.51 -1.47
CA ILE A 12 -20.73 -8.02 -1.36
C ILE A 12 -19.75 -6.85 -1.26
N ALA A 13 -18.93 -6.83 -0.21
CA ALA A 13 -17.70 -6.02 -0.12
C ALA A 13 -16.50 -6.90 -0.44
N MET A 14 -15.61 -6.44 -1.34
CA MET A 14 -14.45 -7.24 -1.73
C MET A 14 -13.26 -6.38 -2.15
N MET A 15 -12.06 -6.94 -2.05
CA MET A 15 -10.85 -6.34 -2.62
C MET A 15 -10.82 -6.45 -4.15
N GLY A 16 -10.36 -5.39 -4.82
CA GLY A 16 -10.25 -5.37 -6.28
C GLY A 16 -8.96 -5.97 -6.84
N HIS A 17 -8.15 -6.66 -6.03
CA HIS A 17 -6.85 -7.23 -6.43
C HIS A 17 -6.86 -8.09 -7.70
N PRO A 18 -7.90 -8.89 -7.99
CA PRO A 18 -7.91 -9.66 -9.22
C PRO A 18 -7.94 -8.82 -10.51
N GLY A 19 -8.24 -7.52 -10.39
CA GLY A 19 -8.31 -6.60 -11.52
C GLY A 19 -9.59 -6.72 -12.34
N ASP A 20 -9.75 -5.80 -13.28
CA ASP A 20 -10.98 -5.66 -14.07
C ASP A 20 -11.32 -6.93 -14.86
N ASP A 21 -10.37 -7.52 -15.57
CA ASP A 21 -10.61 -8.67 -16.44
C ASP A 21 -11.16 -9.88 -15.68
N ALA A 22 -10.57 -10.18 -14.54
CA ALA A 22 -11.00 -11.31 -13.71
C ALA A 22 -12.33 -11.07 -12.98
N LEU A 23 -12.62 -9.81 -12.63
CA LEU A 23 -13.82 -9.45 -11.89
C LEU A 23 -15.02 -9.19 -12.80
N MET A 24 -14.81 -8.75 -14.04
CA MET A 24 -15.87 -8.33 -14.96
C MET A 24 -17.01 -9.37 -15.14
N PRO A 25 -16.72 -10.67 -15.40
CA PRO A 25 -17.79 -11.66 -15.55
C PRO A 25 -18.56 -11.93 -14.25
N LEU A 26 -17.89 -11.84 -13.12
CA LEU A 26 -18.49 -12.08 -11.81
C LEU A 26 -19.32 -10.88 -11.33
N ALA A 27 -18.85 -9.66 -11.60
CA ALA A 27 -19.61 -8.44 -11.33
C ALA A 27 -20.87 -8.34 -12.21
N LYS A 28 -20.78 -8.79 -13.48
CA LYS A 28 -21.95 -8.93 -14.34
C LYS A 28 -22.99 -9.84 -13.69
N GLN A 29 -22.57 -11.04 -13.26
CA GLN A 29 -23.45 -12.01 -12.62
C GLN A 29 -24.06 -11.46 -11.32
N ALA A 30 -23.29 -10.74 -10.50
CA ALA A 30 -23.79 -10.09 -9.29
C ALA A 30 -24.88 -9.05 -9.65
N ALA A 31 -24.62 -8.19 -10.63
CA ALA A 31 -25.58 -7.18 -11.08
C ALA A 31 -26.88 -7.80 -11.62
N GLU A 32 -26.79 -8.87 -12.42
CA GLU A 32 -27.96 -9.61 -12.96
C GLU A 32 -28.80 -10.25 -11.85
N ASN A 33 -28.20 -10.55 -10.68
CA ASN A 33 -28.89 -11.07 -9.50
C ASN A 33 -29.28 -9.97 -8.50
N GLY A 34 -29.09 -8.69 -8.82
CA GLY A 34 -29.46 -7.58 -7.95
C GLY A 34 -28.55 -7.40 -6.72
N ILE A 35 -27.38 -8.03 -6.72
CA ILE A 35 -26.42 -7.97 -5.61
C ILE A 35 -25.67 -6.64 -5.65
N ILE A 36 -25.69 -5.90 -4.54
CA ILE A 36 -25.00 -4.63 -4.40
C ILE A 36 -23.50 -4.88 -4.17
N MET A 37 -22.64 -4.18 -4.92
CA MET A 37 -21.20 -4.35 -4.83
C MET A 37 -20.50 -3.12 -4.25
N THR A 38 -19.46 -3.34 -3.46
CA THR A 38 -18.48 -2.32 -3.06
C THR A 38 -17.09 -2.92 -3.09
N TYR A 39 -16.12 -2.12 -3.50
CA TYR A 39 -14.73 -2.54 -3.64
C TYR A 39 -13.82 -1.79 -2.66
N GLN A 40 -12.73 -2.43 -2.26
CA GLN A 40 -11.78 -1.85 -1.32
C GLN A 40 -10.34 -2.17 -1.69
N ASN A 41 -9.41 -1.39 -1.17
CA ASN A 41 -7.95 -1.49 -1.28
C ASN A 41 -7.41 -1.28 -2.71
N VAL A 42 -7.80 -2.07 -3.69
CA VAL A 42 -7.48 -1.86 -5.12
C VAL A 42 -8.76 -1.57 -5.88
N ASP A 43 -8.76 -0.53 -6.72
CA ASP A 43 -9.93 -0.08 -7.47
C ASP A 43 -10.07 -0.82 -8.82
N PRO A 44 -11.09 -1.70 -8.98
CA PRO A 44 -11.43 -2.24 -10.28
C PRO A 44 -12.30 -1.21 -11.05
N SER A 45 -11.69 -0.11 -11.47
CA SER A 45 -12.39 1.05 -12.00
C SER A 45 -13.22 0.76 -13.25
N GLY A 46 -12.77 -0.15 -14.11
CA GLY A 46 -13.50 -0.60 -15.29
C GLY A 46 -14.76 -1.40 -14.94
N VAL A 47 -14.68 -2.25 -13.92
CA VAL A 47 -15.85 -2.97 -13.38
C VAL A 47 -16.86 -1.98 -12.81
N ARG A 48 -16.41 -1.04 -11.98
CA ARG A 48 -17.29 -0.03 -11.36
C ARG A 48 -17.94 0.89 -12.39
N ALA A 49 -17.20 1.28 -13.41
CA ALA A 49 -17.74 2.10 -14.50
C ALA A 49 -18.89 1.40 -15.24
N LYS A 50 -18.86 0.07 -15.32
CA LYS A 50 -19.84 -0.72 -16.07
C LYS A 50 -20.99 -1.22 -15.22
N TYR A 51 -20.74 -1.64 -14.01
CA TYR A 51 -21.74 -2.30 -13.14
C TYR A 51 -22.04 -1.52 -11.85
N GLY A 52 -21.43 -0.37 -11.67
CA GLY A 52 -21.59 0.43 -10.45
C GLY A 52 -20.79 -0.12 -9.27
N GLY A 53 -21.13 0.36 -8.10
CA GLY A 53 -20.48 0.01 -6.84
C GLY A 53 -19.61 1.13 -6.29
N GLY A 54 -19.38 1.09 -4.97
CA GLY A 54 -18.50 2.01 -4.27
C GLY A 54 -17.05 1.59 -4.29
N TYR A 55 -16.17 2.51 -3.90
CA TYR A 55 -14.78 2.22 -3.64
C TYR A 55 -14.29 2.93 -2.38
N VAL A 56 -13.62 2.19 -1.52
CA VAL A 56 -12.94 2.72 -0.34
C VAL A 56 -11.50 2.19 -0.33
N GLY A 57 -10.56 3.07 -0.59
CA GLY A 57 -9.15 2.70 -0.68
C GLY A 57 -8.28 3.85 -1.14
N ALA A 58 -6.98 3.64 -1.19
CA ALA A 58 -6.06 4.63 -1.70
C ALA A 58 -6.08 4.67 -3.25
N ASN A 59 -5.93 5.87 -3.82
CA ASN A 59 -5.47 5.96 -5.19
C ASN A 59 -3.98 5.64 -5.22
N LEU A 60 -3.64 4.40 -5.56
CA LEU A 60 -2.29 3.85 -5.37
C LEU A 60 -1.20 4.68 -6.07
N ALA A 61 -1.42 5.06 -7.33
CA ALA A 61 -0.44 5.87 -8.06
C ALA A 61 -0.23 7.24 -7.41
N THR A 62 -1.31 7.89 -6.99
CA THR A 62 -1.27 9.18 -6.29
C THR A 62 -0.61 9.06 -4.93
N GLN A 63 -0.91 7.99 -4.18
CA GLN A 63 -0.33 7.70 -2.88
C GLN A 63 1.19 7.54 -2.96
N GLY A 64 1.68 6.74 -3.90
CA GLY A 64 3.12 6.55 -4.09
C GLY A 64 3.84 7.83 -4.48
N LYS A 65 3.26 8.61 -5.40
CA LYS A 65 3.79 9.93 -5.77
C LYS A 65 3.82 10.89 -4.58
N ALA A 66 2.79 10.87 -3.74
CA ALA A 66 2.72 11.72 -2.55
C ALA A 66 3.77 11.32 -1.51
N LEU A 67 3.98 10.01 -1.27
CA LEU A 67 5.03 9.51 -0.37
C LEU A 67 6.42 10.00 -0.80
N ALA A 68 6.76 9.86 -2.08
CA ALA A 68 8.07 10.28 -2.58
C ALA A 68 8.27 11.79 -2.49
N ARG A 69 7.24 12.60 -2.82
CA ARG A 69 7.29 14.06 -2.67
C ARG A 69 7.48 14.46 -1.20
N GLU A 70 6.78 13.80 -0.30
CA GLU A 70 6.91 14.05 1.13
C GLU A 70 8.30 13.66 1.64
N ALA A 71 8.85 12.52 1.19
CA ALA A 71 10.21 12.12 1.52
C ALA A 71 11.25 13.13 1.02
N ILE A 72 11.13 13.60 -0.23
CA ILE A 72 12.01 14.65 -0.79
C ILE A 72 11.92 15.91 0.06
N ARG A 73 10.71 16.34 0.44
CA ARG A 73 10.48 17.52 1.26
C ARG A 73 11.09 17.41 2.66
N GLN A 74 10.91 16.25 3.33
CA GLN A 74 11.37 16.04 4.71
C GLN A 74 12.87 15.81 4.79
N PHE A 75 13.42 15.01 3.90
CA PHE A 75 14.82 14.56 3.99
C PHE A 75 15.78 15.33 3.07
N GLY A 76 15.25 16.19 2.18
CA GLY A 76 16.06 17.08 1.38
C GLY A 76 16.90 16.39 0.31
N PHE A 77 16.41 15.31 -0.28
CA PHE A 77 17.09 14.59 -1.36
C PHE A 77 17.39 15.53 -2.55
N LYS A 78 18.49 15.23 -3.25
CA LYS A 78 19.01 16.02 -4.37
C LYS A 78 19.12 15.19 -5.63
N ALA A 79 19.22 15.86 -6.76
CA ALA A 79 19.59 15.21 -8.02
C ALA A 79 20.95 14.50 -7.86
N GLY A 80 21.00 13.25 -8.32
CA GLY A 80 22.14 12.36 -8.16
C GLY A 80 22.11 11.46 -6.94
N ASP A 81 21.27 11.73 -5.93
CA ASP A 81 21.06 10.79 -4.82
C ASP A 81 20.45 9.47 -5.33
N HIS A 82 20.71 8.39 -4.61
CA HIS A 82 20.26 7.06 -5.00
C HIS A 82 19.13 6.53 -4.08
N ALA A 83 18.12 5.92 -4.70
CA ALA A 83 17.02 5.23 -4.02
C ALA A 83 16.94 3.77 -4.46
N ILE A 84 16.51 2.89 -3.56
CA ILE A 84 16.09 1.52 -3.88
C ILE A 84 14.59 1.44 -3.69
N VAL A 85 13.85 0.97 -4.71
CA VAL A 85 12.40 0.82 -4.66
C VAL A 85 12.03 -0.63 -4.96
N MET A 86 11.36 -1.30 -4.03
CA MET A 86 10.83 -2.64 -4.28
C MET A 86 9.44 -2.54 -4.87
N VAL A 87 9.26 -3.04 -6.10
CA VAL A 87 8.03 -2.97 -6.90
C VAL A 87 7.52 -4.37 -7.17
N PRO A 88 6.24 -4.70 -6.89
CA PRO A 88 5.67 -6.01 -7.24
C PRO A 88 5.41 -6.10 -8.75
N ILE A 89 6.46 -6.39 -9.52
CA ILE A 89 6.47 -6.33 -10.99
C ILE A 89 5.44 -7.27 -11.62
N GLY A 90 5.14 -8.40 -11.00
CA GLY A 90 4.15 -9.39 -11.47
C GLY A 90 2.69 -9.00 -11.24
N ASP A 91 2.41 -7.93 -10.48
CA ASP A 91 1.06 -7.45 -10.16
C ASP A 91 0.93 -5.96 -10.50
N TYR A 92 0.60 -5.68 -11.75
CA TYR A 92 0.50 -4.29 -12.23
C TYR A 92 -0.51 -3.44 -11.44
N ALA A 93 -1.63 -4.02 -11.02
CA ALA A 93 -2.64 -3.29 -10.27
C ALA A 93 -2.10 -2.82 -8.91
N ARG A 94 -1.29 -3.65 -8.27
CA ARG A 94 -0.67 -3.39 -6.97
C ARG A 94 0.58 -2.51 -7.09
N ALA A 95 1.37 -2.69 -8.16
CA ALA A 95 2.65 -2.01 -8.40
C ALA A 95 2.55 -0.49 -8.58
N GLN A 96 1.36 0.04 -8.90
CA GLN A 96 1.17 1.47 -9.19
C GLN A 96 1.65 2.39 -8.07
N ARG A 97 1.61 1.93 -6.83
CA ARG A 97 2.00 2.69 -5.64
C ARG A 97 3.51 2.89 -5.59
N GLU A 98 4.24 1.82 -5.65
CA GLU A 98 5.70 1.81 -5.62
C GLU A 98 6.28 2.43 -6.90
N ASP A 99 5.66 2.15 -8.04
CA ASP A 99 6.05 2.77 -9.33
C ASP A 99 5.80 4.28 -9.31
N GLY A 100 4.72 4.73 -8.68
CA GLY A 100 4.46 6.15 -8.46
C GLY A 100 5.57 6.83 -7.65
N ALA A 101 6.10 6.18 -6.62
CA ALA A 101 7.24 6.68 -5.85
C ALA A 101 8.51 6.73 -6.70
N ARG A 102 8.81 5.67 -7.46
CA ARG A 102 9.94 5.60 -8.39
C ARG A 102 9.91 6.76 -9.38
N ILE A 103 8.77 7.00 -10.05
CA ILE A 103 8.62 8.08 -11.02
C ILE A 103 8.99 9.43 -10.42
N ILE A 104 8.52 9.74 -9.21
CA ILE A 104 8.80 11.04 -8.56
C ILE A 104 10.27 11.17 -8.19
N PHE A 105 10.93 10.12 -7.71
CA PHE A 105 12.36 10.17 -7.46
C PHE A 105 13.17 10.41 -8.75
N GLU A 106 12.82 9.71 -9.84
CA GLU A 106 13.46 9.91 -11.15
C GLU A 106 13.21 11.32 -11.70
N GLU A 107 11.97 11.84 -11.62
CA GLU A 107 11.63 13.21 -11.99
C GLU A 107 12.41 14.26 -11.18
N HIS A 108 12.73 13.95 -9.91
CA HIS A 108 13.57 14.79 -9.06
C HIS A 108 15.07 14.72 -9.41
N GLY A 109 15.44 13.84 -10.33
CA GLY A 109 16.83 13.62 -10.77
C GLY A 109 17.61 12.61 -9.91
N MET A 110 16.95 11.85 -9.05
CA MET A 110 17.56 10.73 -8.32
C MET A 110 17.76 9.53 -9.25
N THR A 111 18.74 8.70 -8.94
CA THR A 111 18.90 7.38 -9.57
C THR A 111 18.12 6.35 -8.78
N VAL A 112 17.47 5.39 -9.46
CA VAL A 112 16.63 4.39 -8.80
C VAL A 112 17.03 2.99 -9.21
N THR A 113 17.32 2.13 -8.21
CA THR A 113 17.39 0.68 -8.39
C THR A 113 16.05 0.07 -8.03
N VAL A 114 15.45 -0.65 -8.98
CA VAL A 114 14.19 -1.38 -8.78
C VAL A 114 14.48 -2.83 -8.38
N LEU A 115 13.87 -3.28 -7.29
CA LEU A 115 13.86 -4.67 -6.86
C LEU A 115 12.47 -5.27 -7.14
N ASP A 116 12.43 -6.55 -7.52
CA ASP A 116 11.17 -7.25 -7.68
C ASP A 116 10.57 -7.63 -6.32
N GLY A 117 9.37 -7.15 -6.07
CA GLY A 117 8.56 -7.46 -4.89
C GLY A 117 7.69 -8.70 -5.10
N ASP A 118 8.31 -9.86 -5.37
CA ASP A 118 7.59 -11.12 -5.59
C ASP A 118 6.55 -11.37 -4.47
N PRO A 119 5.29 -11.69 -4.80
CA PRO A 119 4.23 -11.94 -3.82
C PRO A 119 4.55 -13.00 -2.75
N LYS A 120 5.50 -13.91 -3.02
CA LYS A 120 5.96 -14.90 -2.02
C LYS A 120 6.58 -14.26 -0.78
N TYR A 121 7.12 -13.04 -0.89
CA TYR A 121 7.74 -12.34 0.23
C TYR A 121 6.71 -11.91 1.29
N ALA A 122 5.43 -11.81 0.94
CA ALA A 122 4.37 -11.57 1.92
C ALA A 122 4.24 -12.71 2.95
N SER A 123 4.53 -13.96 2.53
CA SER A 123 4.50 -15.13 3.42
C SER A 123 5.78 -15.29 4.27
N ASP A 124 6.92 -14.82 3.77
CA ASP A 124 8.19 -14.80 4.52
C ASP A 124 9.00 -13.54 4.15
N PRO A 125 8.75 -12.41 4.81
CA PRO A 125 9.45 -11.15 4.54
C PRO A 125 10.97 -11.21 4.78
N ASN A 126 11.44 -12.14 5.62
CA ASN A 126 12.88 -12.30 5.88
C ASN A 126 13.68 -12.68 4.62
N MET A 127 13.04 -13.26 3.61
CA MET A 127 13.66 -13.54 2.32
C MET A 127 14.15 -12.27 1.60
N THR A 128 13.61 -11.10 1.96
CA THR A 128 14.01 -9.82 1.36
C THR A 128 15.29 -9.25 1.96
N ILE A 129 15.68 -9.67 3.17
CA ILE A 129 16.88 -9.18 3.86
C ILE A 129 18.14 -9.34 2.99
N PRO A 130 18.47 -10.54 2.48
CA PRO A 130 19.64 -10.70 1.61
C PRO A 130 19.51 -9.97 0.27
N ILE A 131 18.29 -9.76 -0.24
CA ILE A 131 18.03 -9.05 -1.51
C ILE A 131 18.37 -7.56 -1.35
N PHE A 132 17.85 -6.92 -0.30
CA PHE A 132 18.19 -5.54 0.02
C PHE A 132 19.67 -5.40 0.38
N GLY A 133 20.23 -6.35 1.14
CA GLY A 133 21.65 -6.37 1.46
C GLY A 133 22.55 -6.38 0.22
N ALA A 134 22.23 -7.22 -0.76
CA ALA A 134 22.96 -7.26 -2.04
C ALA A 134 22.82 -5.95 -2.83
N ALA A 135 21.61 -5.36 -2.87
CA ALA A 135 21.36 -4.09 -3.56
C ALA A 135 22.09 -2.92 -2.89
N LEU A 136 22.11 -2.86 -1.56
CA LEU A 136 22.84 -1.85 -0.79
C LEU A 136 24.37 -1.98 -0.96
N ASN A 137 24.88 -3.19 -0.96
CA ASN A 137 26.31 -3.42 -1.23
C ASN A 137 26.72 -3.00 -2.65
N ALA A 138 25.83 -3.18 -3.63
CA ALA A 138 26.08 -2.72 -5.00
C ALA A 138 25.93 -1.19 -5.15
N ASN A 139 25.19 -0.53 -4.26
CA ASN A 139 24.90 0.90 -4.28
C ASN A 139 25.12 1.50 -2.88
N PRO A 140 26.37 1.65 -2.43
CA PRO A 140 26.69 2.08 -1.05
C PRO A 140 26.26 3.52 -0.75
N ASP A 141 25.98 4.34 -1.78
CA ASP A 141 25.52 5.73 -1.64
C ASP A 141 23.99 5.84 -1.54
N THR A 142 23.27 4.72 -1.42
CA THR A 142 21.81 4.72 -1.28
C THR A 142 21.37 5.58 -0.09
N LYS A 143 20.47 6.51 -0.36
CA LYS A 143 19.91 7.42 0.66
C LYS A 143 18.62 6.89 1.25
N VAL A 144 17.81 6.19 0.44
CA VAL A 144 16.48 5.75 0.85
C VAL A 144 16.09 4.42 0.24
N ILE A 145 15.38 3.60 1.04
CA ILE A 145 14.66 2.41 0.58
C ILE A 145 13.16 2.68 0.64
N VAL A 146 12.43 2.29 -0.42
CA VAL A 146 10.97 2.22 -0.44
C VAL A 146 10.52 0.76 -0.40
N HIS A 147 9.81 0.39 0.65
CA HIS A 147 9.24 -0.94 0.85
C HIS A 147 7.88 -1.07 0.15
N SER A 148 7.58 -2.26 -0.40
CA SER A 148 6.35 -2.52 -1.16
C SER A 148 5.11 -2.81 -0.29
N GLY A 149 5.15 -2.53 1.00
CA GLY A 149 4.03 -2.71 1.93
C GLY A 149 4.49 -3.09 3.33
N SER A 150 3.52 -3.24 4.23
CA SER A 150 3.78 -3.54 5.65
C SER A 150 4.58 -4.82 5.86
N ASP A 151 4.27 -5.87 5.12
CA ASP A 151 4.94 -7.17 5.27
C ASP A 151 6.45 -7.02 5.16
N ILE A 152 6.92 -6.35 4.09
CA ILE A 152 8.35 -6.12 3.86
C ILE A 152 8.91 -5.10 4.84
N MET A 153 8.17 -4.03 5.14
CA MET A 153 8.64 -2.99 6.06
C MET A 153 8.73 -3.48 7.52
N ASN A 154 8.00 -4.54 7.89
CA ASN A 154 8.11 -5.17 9.20
C ASN A 154 9.53 -5.70 9.50
N VAL A 155 10.33 -5.99 8.49
CA VAL A 155 11.72 -6.47 8.65
C VAL A 155 12.77 -5.39 8.37
N ALA A 156 12.38 -4.11 8.33
CA ALA A 156 13.27 -2.97 8.05
C ALA A 156 14.50 -2.91 8.97
N GLU A 157 14.33 -3.17 10.27
CA GLU A 157 15.44 -3.28 11.23
C GLU A 157 16.43 -4.37 10.84
N GLY A 158 15.92 -5.54 10.41
CA GLY A 158 16.74 -6.67 9.94
C GLY A 158 17.52 -6.34 8.67
N ILE A 159 16.89 -5.65 7.72
CA ILE A 159 17.51 -5.20 6.47
C ILE A 159 18.66 -4.24 6.77
N ALA A 160 18.45 -3.21 7.58
CA ALA A 160 19.47 -2.25 7.94
C ALA A 160 20.67 -2.93 8.63
N LYS A 161 20.42 -3.71 9.67
CA LYS A 161 21.45 -4.40 10.44
C LYS A 161 22.27 -5.40 9.60
N ALA A 162 21.62 -6.16 8.72
CA ALA A 162 22.30 -7.12 7.85
C ALA A 162 23.23 -6.44 6.85
N ALA A 163 22.93 -5.19 6.47
CA ALA A 163 23.77 -4.37 5.61
C ALA A 163 24.77 -3.47 6.37
N GLY A 164 24.81 -3.57 7.71
CA GLY A 164 25.77 -2.84 8.54
C GLY A 164 25.33 -1.42 8.94
N TYR A 165 24.06 -1.06 8.71
CA TYR A 165 23.51 0.23 9.09
C TYR A 165 22.94 0.20 10.52
N GLY A 166 23.22 1.22 11.29
CA GLY A 166 22.61 1.50 12.60
C GLY A 166 21.32 2.32 12.47
N PRO A 167 20.73 2.73 13.63
CA PRO A 167 19.61 3.66 13.65
C PRO A 167 19.93 4.96 12.89
N ASP A 168 19.00 5.43 12.09
CA ASP A 168 19.06 6.68 11.31
C ASP A 168 20.17 6.76 10.23
N ASP A 169 20.95 5.69 10.04
CA ASP A 169 22.01 5.66 9.01
C ASP A 169 21.47 5.48 7.60
N LEU A 170 20.30 4.84 7.46
CA LEU A 170 19.61 4.56 6.19
C LEU A 170 18.14 4.91 6.31
N LEU A 171 17.67 5.81 5.46
CA LEU A 171 16.25 6.15 5.44
C LEU A 171 15.42 5.01 4.84
N GLN A 172 14.44 4.53 5.59
CA GLN A 172 13.51 3.50 5.13
C GLN A 172 12.09 4.05 5.23
N ILE A 173 11.38 3.99 4.11
CA ILE A 173 10.03 4.50 3.96
C ILE A 173 9.14 3.48 3.27
N GLY A 174 7.82 3.65 3.36
CA GLY A 174 6.91 2.71 2.70
C GLY A 174 5.44 3.01 2.96
N PHE A 175 4.68 1.96 3.11
CA PHE A 175 3.23 2.03 3.19
C PHE A 175 2.72 1.17 4.33
N ASP A 176 1.58 1.59 4.87
CA ASP A 176 0.84 0.94 5.94
C ASP A 176 1.46 1.12 7.33
N THR A 177 0.77 0.61 8.34
CA THR A 177 1.16 0.61 9.73
C THR A 177 1.06 -0.80 10.31
N SER A 178 1.86 -1.09 11.33
CA SER A 178 1.82 -2.33 12.10
C SER A 178 2.55 -2.13 13.42
N PRO A 179 2.38 -3.02 14.42
CA PRO A 179 3.18 -2.98 15.64
C PRO A 179 4.70 -3.01 15.37
N GLN A 180 5.14 -3.80 14.39
CA GLN A 180 6.55 -3.93 14.02
C GLN A 180 7.09 -2.64 13.39
N ILE A 181 6.31 -2.01 12.49
CA ILE A 181 6.66 -0.71 11.89
C ILE A 181 6.74 0.36 12.97
N MET A 182 5.79 0.42 13.90
CA MET A 182 5.83 1.37 15.01
C MET A 182 7.05 1.15 15.91
N SER A 183 7.42 -0.10 16.17
CA SER A 183 8.67 -0.43 16.88
C SER A 183 9.91 0.00 16.11
N ALA A 184 9.89 -0.13 14.78
CA ALA A 184 11.01 0.29 13.93
C ALA A 184 11.15 1.83 13.89
N PHE A 185 10.04 2.59 13.91
CA PHE A 185 10.07 4.05 14.13
C PHE A 185 10.75 4.42 15.45
N GLU A 186 10.34 3.73 16.52
CA GLU A 186 10.88 4.00 17.87
C GLU A 186 12.38 3.76 17.96
N LYS A 187 12.90 2.84 17.15
CA LYS A 187 14.32 2.46 17.09
C LYS A 187 15.14 3.18 16.01
N GLY A 188 14.53 4.06 15.21
CA GLY A 188 15.21 4.78 14.13
C GLY A 188 15.50 3.94 12.87
N TYR A 189 14.67 2.92 12.57
CA TYR A 189 14.81 2.10 11.36
C TYR A 189 13.71 2.32 10.32
N VAL A 190 12.65 3.03 10.66
CA VAL A 190 11.63 3.52 9.73
C VAL A 190 11.40 5.00 9.98
N HIS A 191 11.20 5.78 8.91
CA HIS A 191 11.23 7.24 8.98
C HIS A 191 9.97 7.91 8.45
N LEU A 192 9.28 7.25 7.50
CA LEU A 192 8.05 7.75 6.90
C LEU A 192 7.22 6.59 6.34
N THR A 193 5.93 6.58 6.61
CA THR A 193 4.99 5.68 5.94
C THR A 193 3.73 6.42 5.52
N SER A 194 3.12 5.99 4.41
CA SER A 194 1.78 6.41 4.04
C SER A 194 0.77 5.42 4.58
N ASP A 195 -0.05 5.87 5.52
CA ASP A 195 -1.13 5.08 6.09
C ASP A 195 -2.37 5.12 5.18
N GLN A 196 -2.80 3.97 4.70
CA GLN A 196 -4.01 3.85 3.88
C GLN A 196 -5.27 3.55 4.69
N GLN A 197 -5.19 3.58 6.00
CA GLN A 197 -6.32 3.43 6.95
C GLN A 197 -7.10 2.11 6.72
N PRO A 198 -6.50 0.95 6.94
CA PRO A 198 -7.11 -0.35 6.61
C PRO A 198 -8.41 -0.61 7.38
N PHE A 199 -8.55 -0.09 8.61
CA PHE A 199 -9.80 -0.16 9.35
C PHE A 199 -10.96 0.50 8.58
N LEU A 200 -10.74 1.70 8.03
CA LEU A 200 -11.78 2.39 7.24
C LEU A 200 -12.10 1.65 5.94
N GLN A 201 -11.11 0.99 5.35
CA GLN A 201 -11.31 0.15 4.16
C GLN A 201 -12.15 -1.10 4.44
N GLY A 202 -12.21 -1.56 5.68
CA GLY A 202 -13.12 -2.61 6.11
C GLY A 202 -14.50 -2.07 6.52
N TYR A 203 -14.52 -0.98 7.29
CA TYR A 203 -15.74 -0.42 7.89
C TYR A 203 -16.66 0.28 6.87
N LEU A 204 -16.12 1.22 6.09
CA LEU A 204 -16.92 2.06 5.20
C LEU A 204 -17.59 1.28 4.05
N PRO A 205 -16.99 0.25 3.43
CA PRO A 205 -17.67 -0.59 2.47
C PRO A 205 -18.95 -1.24 3.02
N VAL A 206 -18.87 -1.80 4.22
CA VAL A 206 -20.03 -2.43 4.87
C VAL A 206 -21.10 -1.39 5.17
N LEU A 207 -20.73 -0.23 5.73
CA LEU A 207 -21.65 0.89 5.95
C LEU A 207 -22.30 1.34 4.64
N SER A 208 -21.54 1.47 3.56
CA SER A 208 -22.03 1.83 2.23
C SER A 208 -23.07 0.85 1.72
N LEU A 209 -22.80 -0.45 1.83
CA LEU A 209 -23.76 -1.49 1.42
C LEU A 209 -25.07 -1.42 2.22
N CYS A 210 -24.98 -1.27 3.54
CA CYS A 210 -26.15 -1.12 4.40
C CYS A 210 -26.99 0.12 4.02
N GLN A 211 -26.33 1.26 3.81
CA GLN A 211 -27.04 2.49 3.42
C GLN A 211 -27.68 2.38 2.04
N THR A 212 -26.99 1.77 1.07
CA THR A 212 -27.56 1.57 -0.26
C THR A 212 -28.75 0.62 -0.21
N ALA A 213 -28.65 -0.49 0.51
CA ALA A 213 -29.72 -1.48 0.60
C ALA A 213 -30.96 -0.95 1.33
N VAL A 214 -30.78 -0.18 2.40
CA VAL A 214 -31.90 0.26 3.27
C VAL A 214 -32.46 1.61 2.84
N LEU A 215 -31.59 2.53 2.43
CA LEU A 215 -31.97 3.93 2.16
C LEU A 215 -31.96 4.28 0.68
N GLY A 216 -31.49 3.39 -0.20
CA GLY A 216 -31.35 3.67 -1.64
C GLY A 216 -30.32 4.77 -1.95
N THR A 217 -29.40 5.07 -1.03
CA THR A 217 -28.36 6.08 -1.24
C THR A 217 -27.30 5.60 -2.24
N GLY A 218 -26.60 6.53 -2.88
CA GLY A 218 -25.44 6.20 -3.70
C GLY A 218 -24.30 5.57 -2.89
N ALA A 219 -23.51 4.77 -3.56
CA ALA A 219 -22.36 4.10 -2.92
C ALA A 219 -21.29 5.10 -2.47
N ILE A 220 -20.62 4.78 -1.36
CA ILE A 220 -19.53 5.61 -0.83
C ILE A 220 -18.30 5.49 -1.74
N MET A 221 -17.67 6.65 -2.01
CA MET A 221 -16.40 6.79 -2.69
C MET A 221 -15.45 7.54 -1.75
N GLN A 222 -14.41 6.85 -1.23
CA GLN A 222 -13.50 7.43 -0.26
C GLN A 222 -12.05 7.08 -0.58
N ASP A 223 -11.23 8.12 -0.80
CA ASP A 223 -9.77 7.97 -0.81
C ASP A 223 -9.26 7.95 0.62
N THR A 224 -8.59 6.87 1.01
CA THR A 224 -7.99 6.67 2.34
C THR A 224 -6.47 6.84 2.35
N GLY A 225 -5.84 7.13 1.22
CA GLY A 225 -4.38 7.14 1.05
C GLY A 225 -3.67 8.47 1.37
N ALA A 226 -4.33 9.43 2.03
CA ALA A 226 -3.81 10.78 2.21
C ALA A 226 -3.00 11.01 3.51
N GLY A 227 -2.90 10.02 4.39
CA GLY A 227 -2.23 10.15 5.69
C GLY A 227 -0.74 9.80 5.64
N PHE A 228 0.09 10.58 6.34
CA PHE A 228 1.50 10.22 6.58
C PHE A 228 1.75 10.03 8.07
N VAL A 229 2.53 8.99 8.37
CA VAL A 229 3.09 8.74 9.70
C VAL A 229 4.60 8.88 9.60
N ASP A 230 5.16 9.72 10.44
CA ASP A 230 6.60 10.01 10.49
C ASP A 230 7.13 10.01 11.94
N THR A 231 8.37 10.35 12.12
CA THR A 231 9.04 10.39 13.42
C THR A 231 8.39 11.37 14.41
N ASN A 232 7.59 12.34 13.95
CA ASN A 232 6.93 13.34 14.80
C ASN A 232 5.56 12.85 15.31
N ASN A 233 4.85 12.01 14.55
CA ASN A 233 3.47 11.65 14.85
C ASN A 233 3.22 10.15 15.08
N TYR A 234 4.20 9.24 14.83
CA TYR A 234 4.01 7.79 14.97
C TYR A 234 3.48 7.38 16.37
N LYS A 235 3.82 8.12 17.42
CA LYS A 235 3.35 7.82 18.79
C LYS A 235 1.83 7.92 18.93
N ALA A 236 1.20 8.83 18.19
CA ALA A 236 -0.25 8.98 18.20
C ALA A 236 -0.95 7.79 17.48
N VAL A 237 -0.30 7.23 16.47
CA VAL A 237 -0.82 6.10 15.67
C VAL A 237 -0.50 4.75 16.32
N LYS A 238 0.58 4.68 17.11
CA LYS A 238 1.08 3.42 17.71
C LYS A 238 0.01 2.64 18.46
N ALA A 239 -0.81 3.32 19.26
CA ALA A 239 -1.85 2.65 20.03
C ALA A 239 -2.91 1.95 19.15
N LEU A 240 -3.24 2.55 18.01
CA LEU A 240 -4.15 1.96 17.02
C LEU A 240 -3.48 0.79 16.29
N ALA A 241 -2.26 0.97 15.84
CA ALA A 241 -1.49 -0.08 15.18
C ALA A 241 -1.28 -1.31 16.10
N ASP A 242 -0.98 -1.08 17.40
CA ASP A 242 -0.83 -2.15 18.39
C ASP A 242 -2.17 -2.88 18.65
N ALA A 243 -3.30 -2.22 18.44
CA ALA A 243 -4.64 -2.81 18.53
C ALA A 243 -5.09 -3.49 17.23
N GLY A 244 -4.30 -3.42 16.15
CA GLY A 244 -4.64 -3.99 14.85
C GLY A 244 -5.67 -3.14 14.06
N LEU A 245 -5.71 -1.84 14.32
CA LEU A 245 -6.65 -0.88 13.71
C LEU A 245 -5.95 0.04 12.71
#